data_95cda810f4b10e5922ab2d3c3a1ed79d
#
_entry.id   95cda810f4b10e5922ab2d3c3a1ed79d
#
_cell.length_a   1.000
_cell.length_b   1.000
_cell.length_c   1.000
_cell.angle_alpha   90.00
_cell.angle_beta   90.00
_cell.angle_gamma   90.00
#
_symmetry.space_group_name_H-M   'P 1'
#
loop_
_entity.id
_entity.type
_entity.pdbx_description
1 polymer ?
#
loop_
_entity_poly.entity_id
_entity_poly.type
_entity_poly.pdbx_seq_one_letter_code
_entity_poly.pdbx_strand_id
1 'polypeptide(L)'
;GDKDTTVVFFEYNACMEAVDGFASRLKEDIKTLSEEGYPFLNTPYCFDEERIVSKLSSPIVFETLPRSLNDLKLDELAEIKLFPTAVSNTASLQEDVLNYLDGKYKVFIVAANEEHAKELKKEFGNDENLDISTGDLPWGFICPEQKTAVFSFGQKKQLKKPPKSRFKRGEAIKNFSDINVGDY
;
A
#
# COMPACT_ATOMS: atom_id res chain seq x y z
N GLY A 1 20.28 10.60 0.69
CA GLY A 1 19.00 10.91 1.31
C GLY A 1 19.25 11.45 2.71
N ASP A 2 18.36 12.30 3.18
CA ASP A 2 18.41 12.81 4.54
C ASP A 2 18.29 11.64 5.51
N LYS A 3 19.04 11.67 6.61
CA LYS A 3 19.06 10.57 7.60
C LYS A 3 17.68 10.32 8.25
N ASP A 4 16.77 11.28 8.10
CA ASP A 4 15.41 11.23 8.67
C ASP A 4 14.34 10.76 7.66
N THR A 5 14.74 10.21 6.52
CA THR A 5 13.81 9.73 5.51
C THR A 5 13.49 8.27 5.74
N THR A 6 12.21 7.95 6.02
CA THR A 6 11.71 6.58 6.04
C THR A 6 11.23 6.19 4.64
N VAL A 7 11.73 5.09 4.13
CA VAL A 7 11.31 4.52 2.85
C VAL A 7 10.28 3.43 3.09
N VAL A 8 9.15 3.51 2.40
CA VAL A 8 8.07 2.55 2.51
C VAL A 8 7.91 1.83 1.17
N PHE A 9 8.00 0.52 1.18
CA PHE A 9 7.74 -0.33 0.01
C PHE A 9 6.39 -0.99 0.14
N PHE A 10 5.66 -1.01 -0.96
CA PHE A 10 4.51 -1.87 -1.17
C PHE A 10 4.91 -2.91 -2.20
N GLU A 11 4.87 -4.21 -1.83
CA GLU A 11 5.30 -5.33 -2.67
C GLU A 11 6.77 -5.17 -3.11
N TYR A 12 7.69 -5.22 -2.15
CA TYR A 12 9.14 -5.01 -2.37
C TYR A 12 9.69 -5.84 -3.53
N ASN A 13 9.39 -7.14 -3.55
CA ASN A 13 9.88 -8.01 -4.62
C ASN A 13 9.40 -7.57 -6.01
N ALA A 14 8.14 -7.13 -6.13
CA ALA A 14 7.63 -6.61 -7.40
C ALA A 14 8.32 -5.30 -7.81
N CYS A 15 8.66 -4.45 -6.82
CA CYS A 15 9.44 -3.23 -7.07
C CYS A 15 10.85 -3.58 -7.61
N MET A 16 11.52 -4.55 -6.99
CA MET A 16 12.88 -4.94 -7.41
C MET A 16 12.88 -5.66 -8.76
N GLU A 17 11.92 -6.53 -9.04
CA GLU A 17 11.72 -7.13 -10.36
C GLU A 17 11.53 -6.06 -11.44
N ALA A 18 10.81 -4.98 -11.13
CA ALA A 18 10.65 -3.86 -12.08
C ALA A 18 11.95 -3.08 -12.29
N VAL A 19 12.75 -2.88 -11.23
CA VAL A 19 14.07 -2.25 -11.32
C VAL A 19 15.00 -3.07 -12.19
N ASP A 20 15.10 -4.38 -11.98
CA ASP A 20 15.95 -5.28 -12.74
C ASP A 20 15.52 -5.39 -14.21
N GLY A 21 14.21 -5.46 -14.44
CA GLY A 21 13.66 -5.45 -15.78
C GLY A 21 13.96 -4.15 -16.55
N PHE A 22 13.93 -3.01 -15.84
CA PHE A 22 14.31 -1.73 -16.42
C PHE A 22 15.82 -1.68 -16.70
N ALA A 23 16.65 -2.08 -15.74
CA ALA A 23 18.11 -2.08 -15.89
C ALA A 23 18.58 -2.97 -17.05
N SER A 24 17.95 -4.14 -17.22
CA SER A 24 18.24 -5.08 -18.30
C SER A 24 17.91 -4.48 -19.66
N ARG A 25 16.71 -3.92 -19.82
CA ARG A 25 16.32 -3.24 -21.08
C ARG A 25 17.25 -2.08 -21.40
N LEU A 26 17.56 -1.25 -20.40
CA LEU A 26 18.48 -0.13 -20.60
C LEU A 26 19.86 -0.55 -21.05
N LYS A 27 20.38 -1.68 -20.55
CA LYS A 27 21.65 -2.25 -21.02
C LYS A 27 21.59 -2.66 -22.49
N GLU A 28 20.49 -3.30 -22.91
CA GLU A 28 20.27 -3.69 -24.31
C GLU A 28 20.19 -2.46 -25.23
N ASP A 29 19.42 -1.44 -24.82
CA ASP A 29 19.26 -0.20 -25.56
C ASP A 29 20.61 0.53 -25.72
N ILE A 30 21.39 0.65 -24.65
CA ILE A 30 22.73 1.27 -24.67
C ILE A 30 23.67 0.48 -25.61
N LYS A 31 23.61 -0.86 -25.55
CA LYS A 31 24.44 -1.70 -26.47
C LYS A 31 24.07 -1.45 -27.90
N THR A 32 22.79 -1.48 -28.25
CA THR A 32 22.30 -1.24 -29.62
C THR A 32 22.71 0.15 -30.12
N LEU A 33 22.48 1.18 -29.33
CA LEU A 33 22.86 2.54 -29.70
C LEU A 33 24.40 2.71 -29.82
N SER A 34 25.17 2.01 -28.97
CA SER A 34 26.65 2.01 -29.09
C SER A 34 27.12 1.35 -30.37
N GLU A 35 26.48 0.27 -30.83
CA GLU A 35 26.74 -0.40 -32.08
C GLU A 35 26.39 0.50 -33.29
N GLU A 36 25.43 1.38 -33.15
CA GLU A 36 25.05 2.41 -34.13
C GLU A 36 25.99 3.63 -34.11
N GLY A 37 26.96 3.66 -33.20
CA GLY A 37 28.00 4.70 -33.16
C GLY A 37 27.68 5.89 -32.24
N TYR A 38 26.65 5.79 -31.44
CA TYR A 38 26.36 6.82 -30.41
C TYR A 38 27.34 6.67 -29.24
N PRO A 39 28.00 7.76 -28.80
CA PRO A 39 28.91 7.71 -27.67
C PRO A 39 28.13 7.69 -26.36
N PHE A 40 28.38 6.68 -25.53
CA PHE A 40 27.87 6.66 -24.16
C PHE A 40 28.99 6.86 -23.16
N LEU A 41 28.76 7.74 -22.19
CA LEU A 41 29.66 7.89 -21.06
C LEU A 41 29.52 6.63 -20.16
N ASN A 42 30.64 6.18 -19.61
CA ASN A 42 30.67 5.04 -18.69
C ASN A 42 30.08 5.45 -17.31
N THR A 43 28.86 5.95 -17.32
CA THR A 43 28.12 6.46 -16.15
C THR A 43 26.93 5.54 -15.88
N PRO A 44 26.64 5.16 -14.66
CA PRO A 44 25.45 4.39 -14.35
C PRO A 44 24.20 5.25 -14.57
N TYR A 45 23.34 4.83 -15.51
CA TYR A 45 22.09 5.52 -15.84
C TYR A 45 20.92 5.11 -14.94
N CYS A 46 21.08 4.03 -14.18
CA CYS A 46 20.09 3.57 -13.20
C CYS A 46 20.79 2.98 -11.96
N PHE A 47 20.02 2.82 -10.91
CA PHE A 47 20.42 2.08 -9.72
C PHE A 47 19.93 0.64 -9.84
N ASP A 48 20.79 -0.31 -9.50
CA ASP A 48 20.43 -1.71 -9.26
C ASP A 48 19.90 -1.92 -7.82
N GLU A 49 19.37 -3.11 -7.57
CA GLU A 49 18.82 -3.46 -6.26
C GLU A 49 19.87 -3.27 -5.14
N GLU A 50 21.08 -3.78 -5.30
CA GLU A 50 22.16 -3.68 -4.31
C GLU A 50 22.42 -2.22 -3.91
N ARG A 51 22.45 -1.34 -4.87
CA ARG A 51 22.69 0.08 -4.65
C ARG A 51 21.50 0.79 -4.00
N ILE A 52 20.29 0.33 -4.28
CA ILE A 52 19.07 0.82 -3.61
C ILE A 52 19.11 0.37 -2.14
N VAL A 53 19.25 -0.94 -1.91
CA VAL A 53 19.25 -1.53 -0.56
C VAL A 53 20.36 -0.95 0.33
N SER A 54 21.56 -0.73 -0.23
CA SER A 54 22.68 -0.12 0.52
C SER A 54 22.42 1.30 1.03
N LYS A 55 21.37 1.97 0.51
CA LYS A 55 20.98 3.33 0.93
C LYS A 55 19.85 3.34 1.94
N LEU A 56 19.26 2.19 2.23
CA LEU A 56 18.14 2.07 3.16
C LEU A 56 18.68 1.90 4.59
N SER A 57 18.19 2.71 5.51
CA SER A 57 18.56 2.61 6.93
C SER A 57 17.54 1.80 7.74
N SER A 58 16.25 1.99 7.48
CA SER A 58 15.16 1.31 8.19
C SER A 58 13.92 1.32 7.29
N PRO A 59 13.85 0.45 6.28
CA PRO A 59 12.69 0.41 5.39
C PRO A 59 11.48 -0.21 6.10
N ILE A 60 10.30 0.28 5.76
CA ILE A 60 9.02 -0.35 6.08
C ILE A 60 8.54 -1.07 4.83
N VAL A 61 8.19 -2.34 4.96
CA VAL A 61 7.76 -3.17 3.82
C VAL A 61 6.37 -3.72 4.09
N PHE A 62 5.46 -3.49 3.13
CA PHE A 62 4.13 -4.09 3.11
C PHE A 62 4.07 -5.12 1.99
N GLU A 63 3.76 -6.37 2.34
CA GLU A 63 3.60 -7.48 1.42
C GLU A 63 2.20 -8.08 1.56
N THR A 64 1.55 -8.35 0.46
CA THR A 64 0.25 -9.03 0.45
C THR A 64 0.41 -10.53 0.71
N LEU A 65 1.51 -11.09 0.23
CA LEU A 65 1.86 -12.50 0.43
C LEU A 65 3.21 -12.60 1.13
N PRO A 66 3.33 -13.46 2.15
CA PRO A 66 4.62 -13.69 2.80
C PRO A 66 5.58 -14.31 1.79
N ARG A 67 6.54 -13.52 1.34
CA ARG A 67 7.66 -13.94 0.48
C ARG A 67 8.95 -13.78 1.25
N SER A 68 9.97 -14.51 0.80
CA SER A 68 11.30 -14.31 1.36
C SER A 68 11.82 -12.91 1.00
N LEU A 69 12.17 -12.15 2.02
CA LEU A 69 12.78 -10.83 1.91
C LEU A 69 14.27 -10.93 2.30
N ASN A 70 14.96 -11.96 1.79
CA ASN A 70 16.30 -12.36 2.22
C ASN A 70 17.35 -11.25 2.09
N ASP A 71 17.15 -10.31 1.17
CA ASP A 71 18.08 -9.22 0.88
C ASP A 71 17.86 -8.00 1.78
N LEU A 72 16.73 -7.95 2.50
CA LEU A 72 16.44 -6.91 3.47
C LEU A 72 16.64 -7.43 4.90
N LYS A 73 17.44 -6.73 5.67
CA LYS A 73 17.53 -6.93 7.13
C LYS A 73 16.34 -6.22 7.77
N LEU A 74 15.34 -6.99 8.16
CA LEU A 74 14.18 -6.50 8.89
C LEU A 74 14.31 -6.89 10.36
N ASP A 75 14.17 -5.92 11.24
CA ASP A 75 14.32 -6.13 12.68
C ASP A 75 13.07 -6.79 13.27
N GLU A 76 11.90 -6.49 12.72
CA GLU A 76 10.61 -7.01 13.18
C GLU A 76 9.71 -7.37 11.99
N LEU A 77 8.98 -8.48 12.14
CA LEU A 77 7.92 -8.89 11.23
C LEU A 77 6.61 -8.88 12.00
N ALA A 78 5.58 -8.24 11.44
CA ALA A 78 4.24 -8.23 12.00
C ALA A 78 3.22 -8.69 10.96
N GLU A 79 2.34 -9.62 11.34
CA GLU A 79 1.21 -10.02 10.52
C GLU A 79 0.04 -9.07 10.76
N ILE A 80 -0.47 -8.45 9.68
CA ILE A 80 -1.68 -7.61 9.73
C ILE A 80 -2.74 -8.28 8.88
N LYS A 81 -3.89 -8.60 9.50
CA LYS A 81 -5.07 -9.12 8.80
C LYS A 81 -6.06 -7.99 8.57
N LEU A 82 -6.41 -7.75 7.32
CA LEU A 82 -7.41 -6.73 6.96
C LEU A 82 -8.82 -7.27 7.08
N PHE A 83 -9.72 -6.47 7.62
CA PHE A 83 -11.16 -6.69 7.51
C PHE A 83 -11.64 -6.14 6.15
N PRO A 84 -12.24 -6.97 5.31
CA PRO A 84 -12.53 -6.59 3.92
C PRO A 84 -13.63 -5.53 3.76
N THR A 85 -14.38 -5.25 4.82
CA THR A 85 -15.49 -4.30 4.79
C THR A 85 -15.59 -3.52 6.10
N ALA A 86 -15.90 -2.22 5.97
CA ALA A 86 -16.34 -1.43 7.12
C ALA A 86 -17.67 -1.99 7.63
N VAL A 87 -17.78 -2.16 8.94
CA VAL A 87 -19.00 -2.64 9.57
C VAL A 87 -20.03 -1.51 9.60
N SER A 88 -21.23 -1.78 9.12
CA SER A 88 -22.35 -0.82 9.13
C SER A 88 -23.47 -1.19 10.08
N ASN A 89 -23.39 -2.38 10.68
CA ASN A 89 -24.38 -2.90 11.63
C ASN A 89 -23.76 -3.03 13.02
N THR A 90 -24.33 -2.33 13.99
CA THR A 90 -23.90 -2.30 15.37
C THR A 90 -23.92 -3.68 16.03
N ALA A 91 -24.93 -4.50 15.77
CA ALA A 91 -25.04 -5.83 16.39
C ALA A 91 -23.92 -6.77 15.96
N SER A 92 -23.54 -6.74 14.66
CA SER A 92 -22.40 -7.53 14.16
C SER A 92 -21.08 -7.02 14.71
N LEU A 93 -20.93 -5.69 14.83
CA LEU A 93 -19.75 -5.09 15.43
C LEU A 93 -19.61 -5.47 16.91
N GLN A 94 -20.73 -5.52 17.63
CA GLN A 94 -20.75 -5.82 19.06
C GLN A 94 -20.20 -7.23 19.34
N GLU A 95 -20.64 -8.21 18.57
CA GLU A 95 -20.17 -9.58 18.71
C GLU A 95 -18.65 -9.68 18.47
N ASP A 96 -18.17 -9.07 17.39
CA ASP A 96 -16.75 -9.06 17.06
C ASP A 96 -15.92 -8.34 18.13
N VAL A 97 -16.34 -7.16 18.56
CA VAL A 97 -15.65 -6.37 19.59
C VAL A 97 -15.54 -7.13 20.90
N LEU A 98 -16.64 -7.74 21.36
CA LEU A 98 -16.64 -8.53 22.60
C LEU A 98 -15.70 -9.73 22.50
N ASN A 99 -15.69 -10.44 21.38
CA ASN A 99 -14.78 -11.56 21.16
C ASN A 99 -13.29 -11.15 21.25
N TYR A 100 -12.94 -9.97 20.72
CA TYR A 100 -11.56 -9.46 20.82
C TYR A 100 -11.22 -8.97 22.22
N LEU A 101 -12.15 -8.30 22.92
CA LEU A 101 -11.95 -7.88 24.31
C LEU A 101 -11.76 -9.09 25.23
N ASP A 102 -12.57 -10.14 25.07
CA ASP A 102 -12.41 -11.41 25.81
C ASP A 102 -11.07 -12.07 25.52
N GLY A 103 -10.59 -11.94 24.27
CA GLY A 103 -9.25 -12.36 23.86
C GLY A 103 -8.11 -11.48 24.39
N LYS A 104 -8.40 -10.47 25.22
CA LYS A 104 -7.46 -9.48 25.76
C LYS A 104 -6.75 -8.67 24.67
N TYR A 105 -7.47 -8.34 23.62
CA TYR A 105 -7.04 -7.38 22.62
C TYR A 105 -7.34 -5.96 23.06
N LYS A 106 -6.47 -5.03 22.67
CA LYS A 106 -6.79 -3.61 22.68
C LYS A 106 -7.60 -3.30 21.43
N VAL A 107 -8.83 -2.83 21.62
CA VAL A 107 -9.77 -2.61 20.53
C VAL A 107 -9.94 -1.12 20.28
N PHE A 108 -9.83 -0.72 19.03
CA PHE A 108 -10.10 0.64 18.56
C PHE A 108 -11.26 0.61 17.58
N ILE A 109 -12.22 1.52 17.74
CA ILE A 109 -13.29 1.71 16.76
C ILE A 109 -13.16 3.11 16.17
N VAL A 110 -12.97 3.19 14.86
CA VAL A 110 -12.93 4.45 14.13
C VAL A 110 -14.28 4.67 13.46
N ALA A 111 -15.08 5.57 14.04
CA ALA A 111 -16.39 5.92 13.53
C ALA A 111 -16.30 7.01 12.45
N ALA A 112 -17.18 6.95 11.45
CA ALA A 112 -17.21 7.91 10.34
C ALA A 112 -17.54 9.35 10.78
N ASN A 113 -18.24 9.50 11.89
CA ASN A 113 -18.65 10.80 12.43
C ASN A 113 -18.88 10.73 13.93
N GLU A 114 -19.09 11.89 14.56
CA GLU A 114 -19.30 12.01 15.99
C GLU A 114 -20.62 11.40 16.48
N GLU A 115 -21.66 11.38 15.64
CA GLU A 115 -22.95 10.79 16.00
C GLU A 115 -22.79 9.28 16.21
N HIS A 116 -22.16 8.61 15.26
CA HIS A 116 -21.83 7.18 15.38
C HIS A 116 -20.90 6.90 16.57
N ALA A 117 -19.90 7.75 16.82
CA ALA A 117 -19.02 7.58 17.96
C ALA A 117 -19.77 7.70 19.30
N LYS A 118 -20.73 8.61 19.42
CA LYS A 118 -21.57 8.76 20.62
C LYS A 118 -22.52 7.59 20.82
N GLU A 119 -23.10 7.07 19.74
CA GLU A 119 -23.94 5.85 19.79
C GLU A 119 -23.14 4.65 20.27
N LEU A 120 -21.98 4.43 19.69
CA LEU A 120 -21.09 3.33 20.08
C LEU A 120 -20.62 3.46 21.53
N LYS A 121 -20.28 4.66 22.02
CA LYS A 121 -19.92 4.90 23.42
C LYS A 121 -21.06 4.61 24.40
N LYS A 122 -22.31 4.85 24.00
CA LYS A 122 -23.48 4.48 24.83
C LYS A 122 -23.69 2.97 24.87
N GLU A 123 -23.43 2.28 23.77
CA GLU A 123 -23.67 0.86 23.62
C GLU A 123 -22.60 0.01 24.31
N PHE A 124 -21.34 0.35 24.10
CA PHE A 124 -20.22 -0.42 24.65
C PHE A 124 -19.80 0.00 26.06
N GLY A 125 -20.23 1.19 26.51
CA GLY A 125 -19.78 1.74 27.79
C GLY A 125 -18.30 2.14 27.81
N ASN A 126 -17.72 2.14 29.01
CA ASN A 126 -16.30 2.42 29.21
C ASN A 126 -15.58 1.10 29.54
N ASP A 127 -14.72 0.67 28.63
CA ASP A 127 -13.79 -0.43 28.85
C ASP A 127 -12.37 0.10 28.68
N GLU A 128 -11.44 -0.32 29.55
CA GLU A 128 -10.04 0.14 29.53
C GLU A 128 -9.30 -0.27 28.25
N ASN A 129 -9.76 -1.36 27.61
CA ASN A 129 -9.18 -1.88 26.39
C ASN A 129 -9.94 -1.46 25.13
N LEU A 130 -10.94 -0.59 25.26
CA LEU A 130 -11.74 -0.10 24.14
C LEU A 130 -11.59 1.41 23.98
N ASP A 131 -11.16 1.85 22.82
CA ASP A 131 -11.12 3.25 22.44
C ASP A 131 -12.00 3.52 21.21
N ILE A 132 -12.83 4.55 21.28
CA ILE A 132 -13.74 4.94 20.21
C ILE A 132 -13.44 6.37 19.79
N SER A 133 -12.95 6.52 18.57
CA SER A 133 -12.57 7.79 17.97
C SER A 133 -13.30 8.04 16.65
N THR A 134 -13.16 9.24 16.10
CA THR A 134 -13.67 9.59 14.77
C THR A 134 -12.55 9.72 13.79
N GLY A 135 -12.77 9.28 12.55
CA GLY A 135 -11.76 9.38 11.50
C GLY A 135 -12.20 8.78 10.18
N ASP A 136 -11.34 8.88 9.19
CA ASP A 136 -11.54 8.27 7.86
C ASP A 136 -10.64 7.04 7.75
N LEU A 137 -11.20 5.87 8.06
CA LEU A 137 -10.53 4.59 7.96
C LEU A 137 -11.39 3.66 7.07
N PRO A 138 -10.98 3.40 5.82
CA PRO A 138 -11.81 2.64 4.88
C PRO A 138 -11.98 1.16 5.27
N TRP A 139 -11.03 0.59 6.00
CA TRP A 139 -11.03 -0.80 6.46
C TRP A 139 -10.43 -0.93 7.85
N GLY A 140 -10.98 -1.86 8.63
CA GLY A 140 -10.36 -2.27 9.88
C GLY A 140 -9.24 -3.28 9.65
N PHE A 141 -8.47 -3.57 10.70
CA PHE A 141 -7.41 -4.56 10.68
C PHE A 141 -7.15 -5.16 12.07
N ILE A 142 -6.50 -6.30 12.08
CA ILE A 142 -6.02 -6.97 13.29
C ILE A 142 -4.51 -7.12 13.21
N CYS A 143 -3.82 -6.84 14.29
CA CYS A 143 -2.43 -7.22 14.52
C CYS A 143 -2.38 -8.23 15.68
N PRO A 144 -2.34 -9.55 15.40
CA PRO A 144 -2.42 -10.58 16.42
C PRO A 144 -1.25 -10.55 17.40
N GLU A 145 -0.05 -10.26 16.92
CA GLU A 145 1.17 -10.23 17.73
C GLU A 145 1.12 -9.14 18.80
N GLN A 146 0.58 -7.98 18.44
CA GLN A 146 0.39 -6.86 19.36
C GLN A 146 -0.95 -6.90 20.07
N LYS A 147 -1.77 -7.94 19.86
CA LYS A 147 -3.14 -8.05 20.37
C LYS A 147 -3.95 -6.77 20.17
N THR A 148 -3.90 -6.23 18.96
CA THR A 148 -4.59 -5.00 18.61
C THR A 148 -5.60 -5.28 17.50
N ALA A 149 -6.85 -4.81 17.69
CA ALA A 149 -7.89 -4.87 16.68
C ALA A 149 -8.45 -3.47 16.44
N VAL A 150 -8.53 -3.08 15.17
CA VAL A 150 -9.06 -1.78 14.75
C VAL A 150 -10.27 -2.01 13.85
N PHE A 151 -11.43 -1.50 14.23
CA PHE A 151 -12.65 -1.58 13.45
C PHE A 151 -12.97 -0.25 12.80
N SER A 152 -13.45 -0.32 11.56
CA SER A 152 -14.00 0.81 10.84
C SER A 152 -15.53 0.73 10.87
N PHE A 153 -16.20 1.79 11.35
CA PHE A 153 -17.66 1.80 11.49
C PHE A 153 -18.31 2.96 10.76
N GLY A 154 -19.38 2.65 10.00
CA GLY A 154 -20.19 3.66 9.33
C GLY A 154 -19.52 4.37 8.16
N GLN A 155 -18.33 3.94 7.76
CA GLN A 155 -17.63 4.52 6.61
C GLN A 155 -18.42 4.24 5.33
N LYS A 156 -18.74 5.29 4.59
CA LYS A 156 -19.28 5.14 3.24
C LYS A 156 -18.15 4.66 2.35
N LYS A 157 -18.32 3.54 1.65
CA LYS A 157 -17.39 3.13 0.58
C LYS A 157 -17.24 4.28 -0.41
N GLN A 158 -16.25 5.12 -0.22
CA GLN A 158 -15.80 5.98 -1.29
C GLN A 158 -15.02 5.09 -2.27
N LEU A 159 -15.74 4.49 -3.19
CA LEU A 159 -15.14 4.12 -4.47
C LEU A 159 -14.68 5.45 -5.08
N LYS A 160 -13.48 5.91 -4.68
CA LYS A 160 -12.81 6.97 -5.43
C LYS A 160 -12.73 6.46 -6.85
N LYS A 161 -13.59 6.98 -7.72
CA LYS A 161 -13.42 6.75 -9.16
C LYS A 161 -11.97 7.09 -9.44
N PRO A 162 -11.21 6.20 -10.08
CA PRO A 162 -9.83 6.52 -10.42
C PRO A 162 -9.82 7.91 -11.06
N PRO A 163 -8.88 8.78 -10.71
CA PRO A 163 -8.84 10.11 -11.27
C PRO A 163 -8.95 9.93 -12.78
N LYS A 164 -9.93 10.59 -13.40
CA LYS A 164 -10.10 10.52 -14.86
C LYS A 164 -8.73 10.87 -15.41
N SER A 165 -8.11 9.92 -16.10
CA SER A 165 -6.83 10.14 -16.77
C SER A 165 -6.96 11.47 -17.53
N ARG A 166 -6.09 12.43 -17.24
CA ARG A 166 -6.02 13.70 -17.98
C ARG A 166 -5.56 13.47 -19.43
N PHE A 167 -5.04 12.28 -19.68
CA PHE A 167 -4.77 11.85 -21.03
C PHE A 167 -6.11 11.46 -21.67
N LYS A 168 -6.58 12.27 -22.60
CA LYS A 168 -7.60 11.82 -23.55
C LYS A 168 -7.04 10.52 -24.14
N ARG A 169 -7.67 9.38 -23.87
CA ARG A 169 -7.39 8.18 -24.63
C ARG A 169 -7.59 8.57 -26.08
N GLY A 170 -6.52 8.54 -26.86
CA GLY A 170 -6.61 8.66 -28.31
C GLY A 170 -7.63 7.62 -28.81
N GLU A 171 -8.30 7.90 -29.89
CA GLU A 171 -9.17 6.91 -30.52
C GLU A 171 -8.33 5.69 -30.85
N ALA A 172 -8.84 4.50 -30.51
CA ALA A 172 -8.14 3.27 -30.82
C ALA A 172 -8.05 3.15 -32.35
N ILE A 173 -6.82 3.16 -32.87
CA ILE A 173 -6.54 2.93 -34.29
C ILE A 173 -7.02 1.50 -34.61
N LYS A 174 -8.02 1.38 -35.44
CA LYS A 174 -8.61 0.09 -35.82
C LYS A 174 -7.87 -0.58 -36.98
N ASN A 175 -7.27 0.21 -37.86
CA ASN A 175 -6.48 -0.26 -39.01
C ASN A 175 -5.22 0.59 -39.20
N PHE A 176 -4.17 0.01 -39.72
CA PHE A 176 -2.91 0.72 -40.06
C PHE A 176 -3.12 1.83 -41.10
N SER A 177 -4.17 1.74 -41.91
CA SER A 177 -4.55 2.75 -42.89
C SER A 177 -5.09 4.05 -42.27
N ASP A 178 -5.41 4.05 -40.98
CA ASP A 178 -5.93 5.21 -40.27
C ASP A 178 -4.82 6.13 -39.72
N ILE A 179 -3.55 5.76 -39.94
CA ILE A 179 -2.38 6.53 -39.52
C ILE A 179 -1.91 7.43 -40.66
N ASN A 180 -1.94 8.75 -40.43
CA ASN A 180 -1.41 9.72 -41.35
C ASN A 180 -0.06 10.28 -40.88
N VAL A 181 0.76 10.74 -41.80
CA VAL A 181 2.03 11.40 -41.45
C VAL A 181 1.74 12.67 -40.66
N GLY A 182 2.13 12.69 -39.39
CA GLY A 182 1.87 13.81 -38.47
C GLY A 182 0.96 13.48 -37.30
N ASP A 183 0.38 12.28 -37.24
CA ASP A 183 -0.37 11.79 -36.09
C ASP A 183 0.59 11.43 -34.93
N TYR A 184 0.30 11.93 -33.71
CA TYR A 184 1.04 11.66 -32.48
C TYR A 184 0.16 10.97 -31.43
#